data_f64f9ce4876a9ca6f30b3dcb82b2c256
#
_entry.id   f64f9ce4876a9ca6f30b3dcb82b2c256
#
_cell.length_a   1.000
_cell.length_b   1.000
_cell.length_c   1.000
_cell.angle_alpha   90.00
_cell.angle_beta   90.00
_cell.angle_gamma   90.00
#
_symmetry.space_group_name_H-M   'P 1'
#
loop_
_entity.id
_entity.type
_entity.pdbx_description
1 polymer ?
#
loop_
_entity_poly.entity_id
_entity_poly.type
_entity_poly.pdbx_seq_one_letter_code
_entity_poly.pdbx_strand_id
1 'polypeptide(L)'
;MKDRIISGTIIALIFALGFFLGPVAFKILIGAVAILAYKEIITLPKVKDKLNLPIIILGLISFMALIYIVNDSYALYLGVSYQTIAFLLFAMVIPTIFSKKYDTETSLFMFTLLFLLGMALNSMVMLDSINKWILLYVIIVICSTDVFALFIGSYIGTHKLSSISPNKTIEGSLGGVICASI
;
A
#
# COMPACT_ATOMS: atom_id res chain seq x y z
N MET A 1 21.22 -11.94 -5.44
CA MET A 1 21.33 -10.99 -4.30
C MET A 1 21.67 -9.57 -4.79
N LYS A 2 22.64 -9.39 -5.69
CA LYS A 2 23.05 -8.06 -6.19
C LYS A 2 21.87 -7.25 -6.78
N ASP A 3 21.04 -7.84 -7.63
CA ASP A 3 19.92 -7.13 -8.30
C ASP A 3 18.87 -6.64 -7.31
N ARG A 4 18.62 -7.39 -6.23
CA ARG A 4 17.69 -6.97 -5.16
C ARG A 4 18.22 -5.80 -4.34
N ILE A 5 19.52 -5.77 -4.10
CA ILE A 5 20.17 -4.65 -3.38
C ILE A 5 20.14 -3.40 -4.27
N ILE A 6 20.46 -3.54 -5.54
CA ILE A 6 20.46 -2.41 -6.49
C ILE A 6 19.04 -1.83 -6.62
N SER A 7 18.02 -2.67 -6.87
CA SER A 7 16.64 -2.19 -7.00
C SER A 7 16.13 -1.56 -5.70
N GLY A 8 16.42 -2.15 -4.53
CA GLY A 8 16.06 -1.59 -3.23
C GLY A 8 16.71 -0.23 -2.98
N THR A 9 18.00 -0.09 -3.30
CA THR A 9 18.72 1.19 -3.17
C THR A 9 18.15 2.26 -4.10
N ILE A 10 17.82 1.93 -5.34
CA ILE A 10 17.20 2.87 -6.29
C ILE A 10 15.84 3.34 -5.76
N ILE A 11 15.00 2.43 -5.29
CA ILE A 11 13.68 2.77 -4.72
C ILE A 11 13.84 3.68 -3.49
N ALA A 12 14.77 3.35 -2.59
CA ALA A 12 15.03 4.17 -1.41
C ALA A 12 15.52 5.58 -1.78
N LEU A 13 16.39 5.71 -2.80
CA LEU A 13 16.86 7.01 -3.30
C LEU A 13 15.72 7.82 -3.92
N ILE A 14 14.86 7.21 -4.73
CA ILE A 14 13.69 7.88 -5.34
C ILE A 14 12.75 8.38 -4.23
N PHE A 15 12.52 7.56 -3.21
CA PHE A 15 11.67 7.92 -2.08
C PHE A 15 12.28 9.06 -1.26
N ALA A 16 13.57 9.01 -0.97
CA ALA A 16 14.31 10.07 -0.30
C ALA A 16 14.26 11.39 -1.10
N LEU A 17 14.48 11.35 -2.41
CA LEU A 17 14.36 12.52 -3.27
C LEU A 17 12.95 13.13 -3.20
N GLY A 18 11.89 12.35 -3.34
CA GLY A 18 10.52 12.83 -3.24
C GLY A 18 10.24 13.48 -1.88
N PHE A 19 10.74 12.87 -0.80
CA PHE A 19 10.60 13.37 0.55
C PHE A 19 11.31 14.73 0.78
N PHE A 20 12.53 14.90 0.26
CA PHE A 20 13.32 16.13 0.46
C PHE A 20 12.93 17.25 -0.50
N LEU A 21 12.39 16.97 -1.68
CA LEU A 21 11.95 17.95 -2.66
C LEU A 21 10.67 18.71 -2.25
N GLY A 22 9.96 18.22 -1.23
CA GLY A 22 8.82 18.90 -0.64
C GLY A 22 7.47 18.18 -0.88
N PRO A 23 6.39 18.69 -0.26
CA PRO A 23 5.10 17.97 -0.19
C PRO A 23 4.47 17.69 -1.57
N VAL A 24 4.66 18.59 -2.52
CA VAL A 24 4.13 18.43 -3.88
C VAL A 24 4.84 17.28 -4.61
N ALA A 25 6.17 17.24 -4.53
CA ALA A 25 6.97 16.18 -5.13
C ALA A 25 6.65 14.83 -4.51
N PHE A 26 6.48 14.79 -3.18
CA PHE A 26 6.09 13.58 -2.47
C PHE A 26 4.70 13.07 -2.91
N LYS A 27 3.70 13.95 -3.02
CA LYS A 27 2.37 13.58 -3.54
C LYS A 27 2.45 13.02 -4.96
N ILE A 28 3.22 13.64 -5.85
CA ILE A 28 3.42 13.12 -7.22
C ILE A 28 4.06 11.73 -7.19
N LEU A 29 5.06 11.52 -6.33
CA LEU A 29 5.70 10.23 -6.16
C LEU A 29 4.70 9.15 -5.69
N ILE A 30 3.89 9.44 -4.67
CA ILE A 30 2.84 8.52 -4.20
C ILE A 30 1.84 8.22 -5.32
N GLY A 31 1.46 9.21 -6.14
CA GLY A 31 0.61 8.99 -7.32
C GLY A 31 1.23 8.07 -8.36
N ALA A 32 2.52 8.22 -8.64
CA ALA A 32 3.23 7.31 -9.54
C ALA A 32 3.25 5.88 -9.01
N VAL A 33 3.55 5.70 -7.71
CA VAL A 33 3.48 4.39 -7.04
C VAL A 33 2.08 3.80 -7.10
N ALA A 34 1.04 4.61 -6.85
CA ALA A 34 -0.35 4.18 -6.93
C ALA A 34 -0.74 3.70 -8.33
N ILE A 35 -0.33 4.41 -9.39
CA ILE A 35 -0.58 4.00 -10.77
C ILE A 35 0.10 2.68 -11.10
N LEU A 36 1.36 2.51 -10.69
CA LEU A 36 2.10 1.26 -10.91
C LEU A 36 1.45 0.09 -10.17
N ALA A 37 1.07 0.29 -8.92
CA ALA A 37 0.39 -0.72 -8.12
C ALA A 37 -1.00 -1.07 -8.69
N TYR A 38 -1.76 -0.06 -9.15
CA TYR A 38 -3.02 -0.28 -9.82
C TYR A 38 -2.86 -1.11 -11.09
N LYS A 39 -1.85 -0.77 -11.91
CA LYS A 39 -1.51 -1.55 -13.12
C LYS A 39 -1.22 -3.01 -12.78
N GLU A 40 -0.48 -3.27 -11.70
CA GLU A 40 -0.18 -4.64 -11.27
C GLU A 40 -1.46 -5.39 -10.85
N ILE A 41 -2.33 -4.74 -10.08
CA ILE A 41 -3.61 -5.34 -9.64
C ILE A 41 -4.49 -5.72 -10.83
N ILE A 42 -4.66 -4.85 -11.84
CA ILE A 42 -5.51 -5.15 -13.00
C ILE A 42 -4.91 -6.22 -13.92
N THR A 43 -3.63 -6.51 -13.82
CA THR A 43 -2.95 -7.57 -14.58
C THR A 43 -2.95 -8.92 -13.89
N LEU A 44 -3.44 -9.02 -12.65
CA LEU A 44 -3.54 -10.28 -11.93
C LEU A 44 -4.40 -11.30 -12.71
N PRO A 45 -3.99 -12.58 -12.77
CA PRO A 45 -4.71 -13.61 -13.51
C PRO A 45 -6.20 -13.75 -13.12
N LYS A 46 -6.52 -13.50 -11.84
CA LYS A 46 -7.88 -13.56 -11.31
C LYS A 46 -8.79 -12.45 -11.87
N VAL A 47 -8.22 -11.34 -12.34
CA VAL A 47 -8.94 -10.10 -12.64
C VAL A 47 -8.87 -9.72 -14.12
N LYS A 48 -7.71 -9.93 -14.74
CA LYS A 48 -7.34 -9.41 -16.07
C LYS A 48 -8.39 -9.66 -17.15
N ASP A 49 -8.93 -10.88 -17.24
CA ASP A 49 -9.85 -11.28 -18.31
C ASP A 49 -11.31 -10.88 -18.03
N LYS A 50 -11.58 -10.31 -16.87
CA LYS A 50 -12.91 -9.92 -16.41
C LYS A 50 -13.14 -8.41 -16.49
N LEU A 51 -12.09 -7.61 -16.64
CA LEU A 51 -12.15 -6.16 -16.65
C LEU A 51 -12.41 -5.61 -18.05
N ASN A 52 -13.33 -4.64 -18.14
CA ASN A 52 -13.53 -3.79 -19.29
C ASN A 52 -12.94 -2.39 -19.05
N LEU A 53 -12.63 -1.66 -20.13
CA LEU A 53 -12.03 -0.33 -20.04
C LEU A 53 -12.78 0.65 -19.10
N PRO A 54 -14.12 0.74 -19.11
CA PRO A 54 -14.85 1.61 -18.17
C PRO A 54 -14.60 1.25 -16.71
N ILE A 55 -14.53 -0.05 -16.38
CA ILE A 55 -14.28 -0.53 -14.99
C ILE A 55 -12.87 -0.16 -14.56
N ILE A 56 -11.89 -0.30 -15.46
CA ILE A 56 -10.51 0.10 -15.20
C ILE A 56 -10.40 1.60 -14.91
N ILE A 57 -11.04 2.44 -15.73
CA ILE A 57 -11.02 3.89 -15.55
C ILE A 57 -11.71 4.29 -14.25
N LEU A 58 -12.90 3.76 -13.99
CA LEU A 58 -13.66 4.05 -12.78
C LEU A 58 -12.93 3.60 -11.52
N GLY A 59 -12.29 2.43 -11.57
CA GLY A 59 -11.45 1.92 -10.50
C GLY A 59 -10.24 2.82 -10.22
N LEU A 60 -9.56 3.29 -11.27
CA LEU A 60 -8.43 4.20 -11.10
C LEU A 60 -8.86 5.54 -10.50
N ILE A 61 -9.95 6.13 -10.98
CA ILE A 61 -10.46 7.40 -10.47
C ILE A 61 -10.84 7.28 -8.99
N SER A 62 -11.60 6.23 -8.63
CA SER A 62 -12.01 6.02 -7.24
C SER A 62 -10.83 5.69 -6.31
N PHE A 63 -9.83 4.98 -6.80
CA PHE A 63 -8.59 4.70 -6.07
C PHE A 63 -7.77 5.97 -5.82
N MET A 64 -7.61 6.83 -6.84
CA MET A 64 -6.94 8.12 -6.68
C MET A 64 -7.71 9.06 -5.74
N ALA A 65 -9.05 9.07 -5.83
CA ALA A 65 -9.89 9.81 -4.91
C ALA A 65 -9.68 9.37 -3.45
N LEU A 66 -9.56 8.08 -3.19
CA LEU A 66 -9.29 7.53 -1.86
C LEU A 66 -7.94 8.00 -1.30
N ILE A 67 -6.93 8.14 -2.16
CA ILE A 67 -5.57 8.55 -1.76
C ILE A 67 -5.48 10.05 -1.48
N TYR A 68 -6.10 10.90 -2.30
CA TYR A 68 -5.86 12.34 -2.27
C TYR A 68 -6.96 13.18 -1.66
N ILE A 69 -8.22 12.68 -1.59
CA ILE A 69 -9.29 13.41 -0.94
C ILE A 69 -9.22 13.14 0.56
N VAL A 70 -8.55 14.05 1.26
CA VAL A 70 -8.44 14.04 2.71
C VAL A 70 -9.51 14.96 3.29
N ASN A 71 -10.27 14.49 4.27
CA ASN A 71 -11.21 15.33 4.99
C ASN A 71 -10.55 15.87 6.25
N ASP A 72 -10.22 17.16 6.24
CA ASP A 72 -9.51 17.84 7.34
C ASP A 72 -10.23 17.73 8.70
N SER A 73 -11.58 17.58 8.67
CA SER A 73 -12.38 17.43 9.89
C SER A 73 -12.16 16.10 10.63
N TYR A 74 -11.62 15.09 9.95
CA TYR A 74 -11.39 13.74 10.49
C TYR A 74 -9.92 13.31 10.45
N ALA A 75 -9.03 14.22 10.13
CA ALA A 75 -7.58 13.97 10.02
C ALA A 75 -6.96 13.35 11.28
N LEU A 76 -7.62 13.51 12.44
CA LEU A 76 -7.15 12.95 13.71
C LEU A 76 -7.31 11.43 13.83
N TYR A 77 -8.20 10.80 13.03
CA TYR A 77 -8.55 9.38 13.20
C TYR A 77 -8.11 8.47 12.06
N LEU A 78 -8.38 8.81 10.80
CA LEU A 78 -8.04 7.91 9.67
C LEU A 78 -7.65 8.65 8.38
N GLY A 79 -7.81 9.97 8.29
CA GLY A 79 -7.46 10.78 7.11
C GLY A 79 -8.34 10.54 5.87
N VAL A 80 -9.12 9.46 5.86
CA VAL A 80 -9.95 9.06 4.73
C VAL A 80 -11.41 9.44 4.98
N SER A 81 -12.04 10.02 3.97
CA SER A 81 -13.47 10.30 4.00
C SER A 81 -14.30 9.04 3.76
N TYR A 82 -15.39 8.83 4.53
CA TYR A 82 -16.30 7.71 4.23
C TYR A 82 -16.95 7.85 2.86
N GLN A 83 -17.05 9.06 2.33
CA GLN A 83 -17.57 9.32 0.97
C GLN A 83 -16.64 8.70 -0.08
N THR A 84 -15.32 8.79 0.08
CA THR A 84 -14.37 8.18 -0.84
C THR A 84 -14.36 6.66 -0.73
N ILE A 85 -14.53 6.12 0.48
CA ILE A 85 -14.69 4.67 0.69
C ILE A 85 -15.97 4.17 0.03
N ALA A 86 -17.10 4.86 0.26
CA ALA A 86 -18.36 4.53 -0.39
C ALA A 86 -18.26 4.65 -1.92
N PHE A 87 -17.61 5.69 -2.42
CA PHE A 87 -17.37 5.86 -3.85
C PHE A 87 -16.57 4.70 -4.43
N LEU A 88 -15.49 4.28 -3.79
CA LEU A 88 -14.71 3.11 -4.23
C LEU A 88 -15.57 1.83 -4.21
N LEU A 89 -16.36 1.62 -3.15
CA LEU A 89 -17.25 0.46 -3.03
C LEU A 89 -18.25 0.42 -4.19
N PHE A 90 -18.98 1.51 -4.40
CA PHE A 90 -19.95 1.60 -5.49
C PHE A 90 -19.31 1.52 -6.87
N ALA A 91 -18.15 2.14 -7.06
CA ALA A 91 -17.38 2.05 -8.30
C ALA A 91 -16.99 0.61 -8.66
N MET A 92 -16.74 -0.23 -7.64
CA MET A 92 -16.41 -1.65 -7.86
C MET A 92 -17.65 -2.53 -7.97
N VAL A 93 -18.72 -2.26 -7.21
CA VAL A 93 -19.89 -3.14 -7.15
C VAL A 93 -20.89 -2.87 -8.29
N ILE A 94 -21.20 -1.62 -8.61
CA ILE A 94 -22.20 -1.29 -9.64
C ILE A 94 -21.91 -1.94 -11.01
N PRO A 95 -20.66 -2.00 -11.51
CA PRO A 95 -20.37 -2.64 -12.78
C PRO A 95 -20.74 -4.13 -12.86
N THR A 96 -20.88 -4.83 -11.73
CA THR A 96 -21.31 -6.25 -11.72
C THR A 96 -22.71 -6.44 -12.30
N ILE A 97 -23.57 -5.40 -12.22
CA ILE A 97 -24.93 -5.44 -12.77
C ILE A 97 -24.90 -5.44 -14.31
N PHE A 98 -23.93 -4.76 -14.90
CA PHE A 98 -23.86 -4.53 -16.34
C PHE A 98 -22.92 -5.50 -17.07
N SER A 99 -22.03 -6.19 -16.37
CA SER A 99 -21.01 -7.06 -16.96
C SER A 99 -21.16 -8.51 -16.45
N LYS A 100 -21.50 -9.41 -17.35
CA LYS A 100 -21.57 -10.86 -17.01
C LYS A 100 -20.21 -11.49 -16.66
N LYS A 101 -19.11 -10.88 -17.12
CA LYS A 101 -17.75 -11.38 -16.86
C LYS A 101 -17.20 -10.88 -15.52
N TYR A 102 -17.60 -9.68 -15.11
CA TYR A 102 -17.16 -9.05 -13.88
C TYR A 102 -18.13 -9.41 -12.75
N ASP A 103 -17.82 -10.50 -12.06
CA ASP A 103 -18.64 -11.07 -10.99
C ASP A 103 -18.37 -10.39 -9.64
N THR A 104 -19.28 -10.65 -8.70
CA THR A 104 -19.21 -10.07 -7.34
C THR A 104 -17.93 -10.47 -6.61
N GLU A 105 -17.42 -11.69 -6.84
CA GLU A 105 -16.17 -12.14 -6.21
C GLU A 105 -14.99 -11.30 -6.67
N THR A 106 -14.89 -11.05 -7.98
CA THR A 106 -13.84 -10.20 -8.55
C THR A 106 -13.97 -8.75 -8.08
N SER A 107 -15.21 -8.24 -7.99
CA SER A 107 -15.51 -6.90 -7.48
C SER A 107 -15.04 -6.71 -6.04
N LEU A 108 -15.40 -7.62 -5.15
CA LEU A 108 -14.99 -7.57 -3.74
C LEU A 108 -13.48 -7.76 -3.57
N PHE A 109 -12.87 -8.61 -4.38
CA PHE A 109 -11.42 -8.78 -4.40
C PHE A 109 -10.71 -7.48 -4.81
N MET A 110 -11.15 -6.83 -5.89
CA MET A 110 -10.64 -5.53 -6.34
C MET A 110 -10.85 -4.45 -5.27
N PHE A 111 -12.06 -4.36 -4.72
CA PHE A 111 -12.36 -3.41 -3.65
C PHE A 111 -11.40 -3.59 -2.46
N THR A 112 -11.20 -4.82 -2.00
CA THR A 112 -10.35 -5.11 -0.84
C THR A 112 -8.90 -4.69 -1.09
N LEU A 113 -8.33 -5.04 -2.25
CA LEU A 113 -6.95 -4.67 -2.59
C LEU A 113 -6.78 -3.16 -2.73
N LEU A 114 -7.68 -2.50 -3.46
CA LEU A 114 -7.62 -1.05 -3.67
C LEU A 114 -7.87 -0.27 -2.37
N PHE A 115 -8.77 -0.78 -1.52
CA PHE A 115 -9.05 -0.17 -0.22
C PHE A 115 -7.84 -0.25 0.71
N LEU A 116 -7.26 -1.43 0.92
CA LEU A 116 -6.11 -1.60 1.81
C LEU A 116 -4.90 -0.80 1.32
N LEU A 117 -4.60 -0.88 0.03
CA LEU A 117 -3.48 -0.15 -0.56
C LEU A 117 -3.73 1.37 -0.56
N GLY A 118 -4.96 1.79 -0.89
CA GLY A 118 -5.35 3.20 -0.88
C GLY A 118 -5.27 3.82 0.51
N MET A 119 -5.71 3.09 1.55
CA MET A 119 -5.57 3.50 2.95
C MET A 119 -4.11 3.69 3.34
N ALA A 120 -3.24 2.75 2.97
CA ALA A 120 -1.81 2.85 3.25
C ALA A 120 -1.17 4.07 2.58
N LEU A 121 -1.45 4.30 1.29
CA LEU A 121 -0.92 5.45 0.55
C LEU A 121 -1.51 6.78 1.02
N ASN A 122 -2.81 6.83 1.34
CA ASN A 122 -3.45 7.99 1.94
C ASN A 122 -2.80 8.37 3.28
N SER A 123 -2.54 7.37 4.15
CA SER A 123 -1.86 7.60 5.43
C SER A 123 -0.47 8.23 5.26
N MET A 124 0.27 7.83 4.21
CA MET A 124 1.57 8.46 3.90
C MET A 124 1.40 9.92 3.48
N VAL A 125 0.43 10.23 2.61
CA VAL A 125 0.13 11.60 2.17
C VAL A 125 -0.32 12.47 3.36
N MET A 126 -1.15 11.91 4.23
CA MET A 126 -1.63 12.58 5.43
C MET A 126 -0.49 12.88 6.41
N LEU A 127 0.35 11.90 6.73
CA LEU A 127 1.48 12.08 7.64
C LEU A 127 2.46 13.14 7.12
N ASP A 128 2.74 13.15 5.81
CA ASP A 128 3.57 14.19 5.19
C ASP A 128 2.95 15.59 5.35
N SER A 129 1.62 15.71 5.22
CA SER A 129 0.91 16.99 5.36
C SER A 129 0.86 17.50 6.80
N ILE A 130 0.84 16.62 7.80
CA ILE A 130 0.86 16.98 9.23
C ILE A 130 2.29 17.33 9.66
N ASN A 131 3.20 16.39 9.49
CA ASN A 131 4.61 16.58 9.78
C ASN A 131 5.46 15.51 9.09
N LYS A 132 6.27 15.94 8.13
CA LYS A 132 7.16 15.05 7.37
C LYS A 132 8.13 14.25 8.25
N TRP A 133 8.52 14.75 9.41
CA TRP A 133 9.42 14.04 10.32
C TRP A 133 8.73 12.83 11.00
N ILE A 134 7.42 12.94 11.26
CA ILE A 134 6.63 11.80 11.75
C ILE A 134 6.56 10.72 10.66
N LEU A 135 6.33 11.09 9.41
CA LEU A 135 6.37 10.15 8.29
C LEU A 135 7.74 9.45 8.20
N LEU A 136 8.84 10.20 8.28
CA LEU A 136 10.19 9.65 8.26
C LEU A 136 10.41 8.65 9.42
N TYR A 137 9.97 9.03 10.63
CA TYR A 137 10.05 8.15 11.80
C TYR A 137 9.29 6.83 11.57
N VAL A 138 8.07 6.89 11.06
CA VAL A 138 7.27 5.69 10.75
C VAL A 138 7.98 4.80 9.73
N ILE A 139 8.53 5.39 8.66
CA ILE A 139 9.28 4.63 7.65
C ILE A 139 10.51 3.96 8.26
N ILE A 140 11.27 4.67 9.10
CA ILE A 140 12.45 4.12 9.77
C ILE A 140 12.05 2.93 10.66
N VAL A 141 10.97 3.06 11.44
CA VAL A 141 10.47 1.98 12.31
C VAL A 141 10.10 0.75 11.49
N ILE A 142 9.34 0.93 10.39
CA ILE A 142 8.94 -0.18 9.51
C ILE A 142 10.17 -0.88 8.91
N CYS A 143 11.09 -0.10 8.32
CA CYS A 143 12.31 -0.65 7.73
C CYS A 143 13.19 -1.34 8.76
N SER A 144 13.33 -0.76 9.95
CA SER A 144 14.10 -1.36 11.04
C SER A 144 13.49 -2.68 11.49
N THR A 145 12.16 -2.72 11.65
CA THR A 145 11.45 -3.96 12.03
C THR A 145 11.71 -5.08 11.03
N ASP A 146 11.63 -4.79 9.73
CA ASP A 146 11.86 -5.80 8.68
C ASP A 146 13.32 -6.26 8.64
N VAL A 147 14.27 -5.34 8.77
CA VAL A 147 15.71 -5.66 8.78
C VAL A 147 16.06 -6.50 10.00
N PHE A 148 15.66 -6.09 11.19
CA PHE A 148 15.94 -6.85 12.41
C PHE A 148 15.21 -8.20 12.42
N ALA A 149 13.97 -8.27 11.93
CA ALA A 149 13.25 -9.53 11.79
C ALA A 149 13.99 -10.52 10.87
N LEU A 150 14.58 -10.04 9.78
CA LEU A 150 15.35 -10.85 8.87
C LEU A 150 16.68 -11.28 9.51
N PHE A 151 17.41 -10.37 10.17
CA PHE A 151 18.65 -10.70 10.86
C PHE A 151 18.43 -11.74 11.96
N ILE A 152 17.56 -11.46 12.90
CA ILE A 152 17.30 -12.34 14.05
C ILE A 152 16.72 -13.68 13.56
N GLY A 153 15.79 -13.65 12.60
CA GLY A 153 15.21 -14.85 12.02
C GLY A 153 16.23 -15.73 11.29
N SER A 154 17.26 -15.13 10.66
CA SER A 154 18.31 -15.91 9.99
C SER A 154 19.34 -16.51 10.92
N TYR A 155 19.59 -15.90 12.11
CA TYR A 155 20.57 -16.37 13.08
C TYR A 155 19.99 -17.30 14.16
N ILE A 156 18.80 -17.03 14.64
CA ILE A 156 18.22 -17.70 15.81
C ILE A 156 16.87 -18.36 15.46
N GLY A 157 16.30 -18.10 14.29
CA GLY A 157 14.98 -18.57 13.90
C GLY A 157 14.90 -20.09 13.75
N THR A 158 14.17 -20.75 14.64
CA THR A 158 13.93 -22.20 14.62
C THR A 158 12.47 -22.54 14.30
N HIS A 159 11.52 -21.69 14.70
CA HIS A 159 10.11 -21.93 14.51
C HIS A 159 9.56 -21.11 13.35
N LYS A 160 8.97 -21.76 12.35
CA LYS A 160 8.33 -21.08 11.21
C LYS A 160 7.10 -20.29 11.66
N LEU A 161 6.93 -19.08 11.17
CA LEU A 161 5.81 -18.21 11.53
C LEU A 161 4.49 -18.76 10.98
N SER A 162 4.47 -19.23 9.73
CA SER A 162 3.31 -19.84 9.10
C SER A 162 3.68 -20.73 7.93
N SER A 163 2.75 -21.60 7.52
CA SER A 163 2.90 -22.43 6.29
C SER A 163 2.88 -21.59 5.01
N ILE A 164 2.25 -20.42 5.03
CA ILE A 164 2.15 -19.51 3.88
C ILE A 164 3.47 -18.78 3.61
N SER A 165 4.24 -18.50 4.68
CA SER A 165 5.53 -17.81 4.57
C SER A 165 6.62 -18.61 5.30
N PRO A 166 7.15 -19.68 4.69
CA PRO A 166 8.07 -20.62 5.33
C PRO A 166 9.44 -20.02 5.67
N ASN A 167 9.76 -18.85 5.11
CA ASN A 167 11.02 -18.14 5.37
C ASN A 167 10.95 -17.15 6.54
N LYS A 168 9.76 -16.92 7.12
CA LYS A 168 9.59 -16.08 8.30
C LYS A 168 9.53 -16.94 9.55
N THR A 169 10.20 -16.48 10.62
CA THR A 169 10.27 -17.15 11.91
C THR A 169 9.61 -16.35 13.02
N ILE A 170 9.12 -17.03 14.05
CA ILE A 170 8.51 -16.40 15.23
C ILE A 170 9.55 -15.55 15.97
N GLU A 171 10.74 -16.10 16.16
CA GLU A 171 11.87 -15.43 16.83
C GLU A 171 12.29 -14.16 16.06
N GLY A 172 12.34 -14.25 14.74
CA GLY A 172 12.62 -13.09 13.88
C GLY A 172 11.57 -12.00 14.03
N SER A 173 10.28 -12.35 14.03
CA SER A 173 9.19 -11.38 14.15
C SER A 173 9.20 -10.69 15.51
N LEU A 174 9.38 -11.44 16.61
CA LEU A 174 9.46 -10.87 17.96
C LEU A 174 10.72 -10.01 18.12
N GLY A 175 11.87 -10.49 17.66
CA GLY A 175 13.12 -9.75 17.72
C GLY A 175 13.08 -8.46 16.90
N GLY A 176 12.45 -8.49 15.72
CA GLY A 176 12.22 -7.29 14.89
C GLY A 176 11.43 -6.22 15.62
N VAL A 177 10.33 -6.59 16.28
CA VAL A 177 9.50 -5.65 17.06
C VAL A 177 10.29 -5.09 18.24
N ILE A 178 10.96 -5.92 19.02
CA ILE A 178 11.73 -5.49 20.21
C ILE A 178 12.84 -4.52 19.79
N CYS A 179 13.66 -4.88 18.79
CA CYS A 179 14.78 -4.04 18.36
C CYS A 179 14.34 -2.73 17.70
N ALA A 180 13.19 -2.70 17.03
CA ALA A 180 12.66 -1.47 16.43
C ALA A 180 11.96 -0.55 17.44
N SER A 181 11.68 -1.03 18.66
CA SER A 181 11.02 -0.25 19.74
C SER A 181 12.02 0.46 20.65
N ILE A 182 13.32 0.16 20.51
CA ILE A 182 14.43 0.77 21.26
C ILE A 182 15.04 1.91 20.46
#